data_cf26b339e4feca36fb2b5fc43465ce56
#
_entry.id   cf26b339e4feca36fb2b5fc43465ce56
#
_cell.length_a   1.000
_cell.length_b   1.000
_cell.length_c   1.000
_cell.angle_alpha   90.00
_cell.angle_beta   90.00
_cell.angle_gamma   90.00
#
_symmetry.space_group_name_H-M   'P 1'
#
loop_
_entity.id
_entity.type
_entity.pdbx_description
1 polymer ?
#
loop_
_entity_poly.entity_id
_entity_poly.type
_entity_poly.pdbx_seq_one_letter_code
_entity_poly.pdbx_strand_id
1 'polypeptide(L)'
;KKRKSMGDNVEVLNLNNLSGVEVINGLNSEDQARVLILRNWASKNTTEKIYKECVENKWDSKYLDPNKYRTEIKEGKEVKVRGRVMNKLARTNLCYVAGMSQEPEYIEGKGTIVDLNSKSTLNSEVSRLRTTLQTALVEGGSDSKVEINVVEGNRYYDLKKTGIGFHGDTERVVVICLTIGGGGGYPMRFQWFKDGMPIGNSIDLALNDGDVYIMSEKSVGADWKLRSKYT
;
A
#
# COMPACT_ATOMS: atom_id res chain seq x y z
N LYS A 1 17.39 -12.60 19.50
CA LYS A 1 16.53 -12.60 20.73
C LYS A 1 15.09 -12.10 20.48
N LYS A 2 14.70 -11.65 19.25
CA LYS A 2 13.43 -10.95 18.96
C LYS A 2 12.31 -11.82 18.34
N ARG A 3 12.48 -13.14 18.25
CA ARG A 3 11.48 -14.03 17.60
C ARG A 3 10.34 -14.53 18.48
N LYS A 4 10.37 -14.32 19.80
CA LYS A 4 9.44 -14.99 20.73
C LYS A 4 8.01 -14.46 20.76
N SER A 5 7.74 -13.19 20.41
CA SER A 5 6.39 -12.62 20.50
C SER A 5 5.55 -12.76 19.22
N MET A 6 6.18 -12.97 18.06
CA MET A 6 5.49 -13.05 16.77
C MET A 6 5.40 -14.47 16.16
N GLY A 7 6.01 -15.49 16.79
CA GLY A 7 5.94 -16.90 16.35
C GLY A 7 6.81 -17.24 15.14
N ASP A 8 6.72 -18.50 14.67
CA ASP A 8 7.54 -19.06 13.58
C ASP A 8 7.13 -18.57 12.18
N ASN A 9 6.07 -17.76 12.08
CA ASN A 9 5.50 -17.28 10.80
C ASN A 9 6.01 -15.89 10.40
N VAL A 10 7.15 -15.44 10.94
CA VAL A 10 7.73 -14.13 10.63
C VAL A 10 8.93 -14.28 9.72
N GLU A 11 8.87 -13.65 8.55
CA GLU A 11 9.97 -13.60 7.59
C GLU A 11 10.45 -12.16 7.43
N VAL A 12 11.74 -11.98 7.20
CA VAL A 12 12.34 -10.68 6.85
C VAL A 12 13.06 -10.80 5.53
N LEU A 13 12.56 -10.09 4.53
CA LEU A 13 13.22 -9.93 3.24
C LEU A 13 14.11 -8.68 3.28
N ASN A 14 15.42 -8.87 3.12
CA ASN A 14 16.38 -7.77 3.00
C ASN A 14 16.68 -7.53 1.51
N LEU A 15 16.14 -6.46 0.95
CA LEU A 15 16.26 -6.11 -0.46
C LEU A 15 17.68 -5.61 -0.82
N ASN A 16 18.51 -5.26 0.15
CA ASN A 16 19.90 -4.90 -0.08
C ASN A 16 20.78 -6.10 -0.50
N ASN A 17 20.28 -7.33 -0.25
CA ASN A 17 21.00 -8.57 -0.59
C ASN A 17 20.59 -9.15 -1.95
N LEU A 18 19.86 -8.41 -2.77
CA LEU A 18 19.51 -8.87 -4.12
C LEU A 18 20.75 -8.92 -5.00
N SER A 19 20.91 -9.99 -5.77
CA SER A 19 22.06 -10.13 -6.68
C SER A 19 22.08 -9.01 -7.73
N GLY A 20 23.26 -8.49 -8.01
CA GLY A 20 23.46 -7.32 -8.87
C GLY A 20 23.26 -5.99 -8.16
N VAL A 21 22.96 -6.01 -6.85
CA VAL A 21 22.83 -4.82 -5.99
C VAL A 21 24.13 -4.57 -5.19
N GLU A 22 25.09 -5.49 -5.26
CA GLU A 22 26.41 -5.38 -4.58
C GLU A 22 27.19 -4.12 -4.99
N VAL A 23 26.83 -3.52 -6.13
CA VAL A 23 27.42 -2.26 -6.62
C VAL A 23 26.89 -1.03 -5.86
N ILE A 24 25.87 -1.18 -5.01
CA ILE A 24 25.39 -0.10 -4.14
C ILE A 24 26.35 0.03 -2.94
N ASN A 25 27.63 0.19 -3.22
CA ASN A 25 28.65 0.56 -2.25
C ASN A 25 28.32 1.98 -1.75
N GLY A 26 27.81 2.09 -0.52
CA GLY A 26 27.48 3.37 0.09
C GLY A 26 26.03 3.53 0.55
N LEU A 27 25.21 2.46 0.53
CA LEU A 27 23.99 2.44 1.32
C LEU A 27 24.38 2.45 2.80
N ASN A 28 24.16 3.58 3.45
CA ASN A 28 24.31 3.70 4.90
C ASN A 28 23.39 2.70 5.59
N SER A 29 23.67 2.38 6.85
CA SER A 29 22.79 1.52 7.68
C SER A 29 21.33 2.00 7.72
N GLU A 30 21.10 3.28 7.45
CA GLU A 30 19.81 3.96 7.39
C GLU A 30 19.05 3.70 6.06
N ASP A 31 19.77 3.40 4.97
CA ASP A 31 19.21 3.13 3.65
C ASP A 31 18.79 1.66 3.44
N GLN A 32 18.44 0.95 4.49
CA GLN A 32 18.09 -0.47 4.38
C GLN A 32 16.64 -0.67 3.95
N ALA A 33 16.46 -1.24 2.76
CA ALA A 33 15.17 -1.67 2.27
C ALA A 33 14.82 -3.05 2.84
N ARG A 34 13.82 -3.10 3.72
CA ARG A 34 13.37 -4.34 4.37
C ARG A 34 11.87 -4.50 4.25
N VAL A 35 11.46 -5.72 4.06
CA VAL A 35 10.04 -6.12 4.12
C VAL A 35 9.90 -7.18 5.21
N LEU A 36 9.08 -6.88 6.20
CA LEU A 36 8.66 -7.85 7.22
C LEU A 36 7.38 -8.52 6.73
N ILE A 37 7.33 -9.83 6.80
CA ILE A 37 6.18 -10.62 6.36
C ILE A 37 5.67 -11.43 7.53
N LEU A 38 4.39 -11.31 7.83
CA LEU A 38 3.66 -12.09 8.82
C LEU A 38 2.78 -13.08 8.06
N ARG A 39 3.24 -14.31 7.95
CA ARG A 39 2.51 -15.37 7.23
C ARG A 39 1.30 -15.84 8.01
N ASN A 40 0.20 -16.07 7.28
CA ASN A 40 -1.07 -16.56 7.87
C ASN A 40 -1.52 -15.69 9.06
N TRP A 41 -1.31 -14.37 8.98
CA TRP A 41 -1.73 -13.44 10.02
C TRP A 41 -3.23 -13.51 10.28
N ALA A 42 -4.04 -13.38 9.23
CA ALA A 42 -5.48 -13.54 9.32
C ALA A 42 -5.90 -14.94 8.83
N SER A 43 -6.82 -15.57 9.55
CA SER A 43 -7.39 -16.84 9.12
C SER A 43 -8.26 -16.66 7.87
N LYS A 44 -8.45 -17.73 7.09
CA LYS A 44 -9.34 -17.74 5.93
C LYS A 44 -10.76 -17.27 6.28
N ASN A 45 -11.30 -17.67 7.42
CA ASN A 45 -12.61 -17.22 7.88
C ASN A 45 -12.63 -15.69 8.12
N THR A 46 -11.54 -15.14 8.65
CA THR A 46 -11.40 -13.70 8.88
C THR A 46 -11.34 -12.94 7.55
N THR A 47 -10.52 -13.37 6.61
CA THR A 47 -10.38 -12.73 5.29
C THR A 47 -11.67 -12.80 4.49
N GLU A 48 -12.41 -13.93 4.53
CA GLU A 48 -13.72 -14.05 3.90
C GLU A 48 -14.76 -13.09 4.51
N LYS A 49 -14.74 -12.88 5.83
CA LYS A 49 -15.63 -11.91 6.48
C LYS A 49 -15.29 -10.49 6.06
N ILE A 50 -14.00 -10.10 6.09
CA ILE A 50 -13.57 -8.78 5.63
C ILE A 50 -13.94 -8.57 4.16
N TYR A 51 -13.73 -9.59 3.31
CA TYR A 51 -14.10 -9.51 1.91
C TYR A 51 -15.61 -9.22 1.74
N LYS A 52 -16.47 -9.96 2.46
CA LYS A 52 -17.93 -9.73 2.44
C LYS A 52 -18.32 -8.34 2.93
N GLU A 53 -17.66 -7.83 3.99
CA GLU A 53 -17.90 -6.48 4.51
C GLU A 53 -17.53 -5.38 3.49
N CYS A 54 -16.58 -5.66 2.60
CA CYS A 54 -15.97 -4.64 1.73
C CYS A 54 -16.39 -4.75 0.27
N VAL A 55 -16.77 -5.94 -0.23
CA VAL A 55 -17.01 -6.15 -1.67
C VAL A 55 -18.15 -5.32 -2.23
N GLU A 56 -19.20 -5.10 -1.44
CA GLU A 56 -20.40 -4.33 -1.81
C GLU A 56 -20.21 -2.81 -1.77
N ASN A 57 -19.06 -2.33 -1.26
CA ASN A 57 -18.82 -0.90 -1.22
C ASN A 57 -18.68 -0.30 -2.63
N LYS A 58 -18.98 0.98 -2.73
CA LYS A 58 -18.80 1.75 -3.97
C LYS A 58 -17.32 2.06 -4.20
N TRP A 59 -16.63 1.17 -4.88
CA TRP A 59 -15.22 1.30 -5.21
C TRP A 59 -14.99 2.38 -6.25
N ASP A 60 -14.06 3.30 -6.00
CA ASP A 60 -13.72 4.38 -6.93
C ASP A 60 -13.04 3.84 -8.19
N SER A 61 -13.73 3.95 -9.30
CA SER A 61 -13.21 3.64 -10.64
C SER A 61 -12.67 4.87 -11.38
N LYS A 62 -12.71 6.05 -10.74
CA LYS A 62 -12.29 7.32 -11.32
C LYS A 62 -11.39 8.10 -10.37
N TYR A 63 -10.64 9.05 -10.91
CA TYR A 63 -9.81 9.99 -10.14
C TYR A 63 -9.65 11.29 -10.92
N LEU A 64 -9.28 12.38 -10.26
CA LEU A 64 -8.90 13.63 -10.88
C LEU A 64 -7.42 13.60 -11.25
N ASP A 65 -7.10 13.74 -12.55
CA ASP A 65 -5.72 13.95 -13.00
C ASP A 65 -5.45 15.46 -13.10
N PRO A 66 -4.63 16.03 -12.21
CA PRO A 66 -4.37 17.47 -12.19
C PRO A 66 -3.54 17.95 -13.39
N ASN A 67 -2.88 17.03 -14.12
CA ASN A 67 -2.05 17.34 -15.27
C ASN A 67 -2.82 17.33 -16.60
N LYS A 68 -4.07 16.88 -16.58
CA LYS A 68 -4.95 16.87 -17.74
C LYS A 68 -5.86 18.09 -17.72
N TYR A 69 -6.36 18.46 -18.90
CA TYR A 69 -7.29 19.57 -19.05
C TYR A 69 -8.68 19.05 -19.39
N ARG A 70 -9.69 19.79 -18.94
CA ARG A 70 -11.09 19.66 -19.37
C ARG A 70 -11.57 20.99 -19.96
N THR A 71 -12.59 20.94 -20.80
CA THR A 71 -13.25 22.13 -21.32
C THR A 71 -14.45 22.48 -20.43
N GLU A 72 -14.56 23.72 -20.00
CA GLU A 72 -15.72 24.28 -19.31
C GLU A 72 -16.27 25.47 -20.12
N ILE A 73 -17.57 25.70 -20.01
CA ILE A 73 -18.20 26.90 -20.58
C ILE A 73 -18.29 27.93 -19.46
N LYS A 74 -17.58 29.06 -19.61
CA LYS A 74 -17.65 30.22 -18.72
C LYS A 74 -18.08 31.43 -19.53
N GLU A 75 -19.16 32.06 -19.11
CA GLU A 75 -19.73 33.23 -19.80
C GLU A 75 -19.95 33.01 -21.32
N GLY A 76 -20.42 31.80 -21.68
CA GLY A 76 -20.67 31.42 -23.07
C GLY A 76 -19.44 31.10 -23.93
N LYS A 77 -18.25 31.07 -23.33
CA LYS A 77 -16.97 30.75 -24.01
C LYS A 77 -16.38 29.45 -23.48
N GLU A 78 -15.78 28.68 -24.39
CA GLU A 78 -14.99 27.49 -24.01
C GLU A 78 -13.67 27.89 -23.36
N VAL A 79 -13.43 27.42 -22.13
CA VAL A 79 -12.20 27.64 -21.37
C VAL A 79 -11.58 26.31 -20.99
N LYS A 80 -10.28 26.15 -21.21
CA LYS A 80 -9.51 24.98 -20.75
C LYS A 80 -9.15 25.16 -19.27
N VAL A 81 -9.63 24.24 -18.44
CA VAL A 81 -9.38 24.22 -16.98
C VAL A 81 -8.55 23.00 -16.64
N ARG A 82 -7.56 23.16 -15.72
CA ARG A 82 -6.77 22.03 -15.23
C ARG A 82 -7.62 21.07 -14.40
N GLY A 83 -7.23 19.81 -14.42
CA GLY A 83 -7.91 18.73 -13.75
C GLY A 83 -9.00 18.09 -14.63
N ARG A 84 -8.79 16.84 -15.01
CA ARG A 84 -9.76 16.02 -15.75
C ARG A 84 -10.03 14.73 -15.01
N VAL A 85 -11.29 14.38 -14.86
CA VAL A 85 -11.68 13.09 -14.28
C VAL A 85 -11.34 11.98 -15.29
N MET A 86 -10.54 11.02 -14.83
CA MET A 86 -10.04 9.88 -15.60
C MET A 86 -10.50 8.57 -14.97
N ASN A 87 -10.56 7.51 -15.76
CA ASN A 87 -10.81 6.17 -15.26
C ASN A 87 -9.53 5.57 -14.66
N LYS A 88 -9.66 4.86 -13.55
CA LYS A 88 -8.61 4.03 -12.98
C LYS A 88 -8.51 2.73 -13.78
N LEU A 89 -7.33 2.42 -14.28
CA LEU A 89 -7.07 1.22 -15.08
C LEU A 89 -6.32 0.14 -14.28
N ALA A 90 -5.52 0.59 -13.30
CA ALA A 90 -4.66 -0.31 -12.52
C ALA A 90 -5.44 -1.11 -11.46
N ARG A 91 -6.36 -0.46 -10.76
CA ARG A 91 -7.18 -1.00 -9.68
C ARG A 91 -8.32 -0.03 -9.37
N THR A 92 -9.32 -0.49 -8.62
CA THR A 92 -10.24 0.41 -7.90
C THR A 92 -9.82 0.52 -6.45
N ASN A 93 -10.06 1.66 -5.81
CA ASN A 93 -9.72 1.86 -4.41
C ASN A 93 -10.78 2.71 -3.70
N LEU A 94 -10.72 2.72 -2.38
CA LEU A 94 -11.45 3.64 -1.49
C LEU A 94 -10.71 3.68 -0.15
N CYS A 95 -11.09 4.59 0.72
CA CYS A 95 -10.53 4.68 2.06
C CYS A 95 -11.55 4.29 3.13
N TYR A 96 -11.08 3.70 4.23
CA TYR A 96 -11.83 3.48 5.45
C TYR A 96 -11.22 4.35 6.55
N VAL A 97 -12.06 5.16 7.20
CA VAL A 97 -11.67 6.07 8.28
C VAL A 97 -12.70 5.96 9.40
N ALA A 98 -12.26 5.83 10.64
CA ALA A 98 -13.18 5.71 11.78
C ALA A 98 -13.99 7.01 11.97
N GLY A 99 -15.32 6.87 12.03
CA GLY A 99 -16.26 7.97 12.26
C GLY A 99 -16.42 8.93 11.08
N MET A 100 -15.96 8.56 9.88
CA MET A 100 -16.08 9.39 8.67
C MET A 100 -16.66 8.61 7.50
N SER A 101 -17.60 9.24 6.78
CA SER A 101 -18.10 8.76 5.49
C SER A 101 -18.10 9.90 4.48
N GLN A 102 -17.78 9.62 3.23
CA GLN A 102 -17.77 10.58 2.13
C GLN A 102 -18.15 9.92 0.82
N GLU A 103 -19.13 10.50 0.14
CA GLU A 103 -19.40 10.16 -1.26
C GLU A 103 -18.34 10.76 -2.18
N PRO A 104 -18.02 10.09 -3.31
CA PRO A 104 -17.02 10.58 -4.22
C PRO A 104 -17.48 11.82 -4.98
N GLU A 105 -16.63 12.82 -5.01
CA GLU A 105 -16.77 14.04 -5.79
C GLU A 105 -15.50 14.24 -6.61
N TYR A 106 -15.36 13.43 -7.66
CA TYR A 106 -14.09 13.31 -8.40
C TYR A 106 -13.58 14.61 -8.99
N ILE A 107 -14.48 15.54 -9.34
CA ILE A 107 -14.08 16.84 -9.87
C ILE A 107 -13.36 17.70 -8.84
N GLU A 108 -13.66 17.47 -7.56
CA GLU A 108 -13.01 18.10 -6.41
C GLU A 108 -11.82 17.30 -5.88
N GLY A 109 -11.47 16.20 -6.57
CA GLY A 109 -10.40 15.29 -6.13
C GLY A 109 -10.76 14.42 -4.93
N LYS A 110 -12.04 14.36 -4.54
CA LYS A 110 -12.51 13.59 -3.40
C LYS A 110 -12.94 12.19 -3.84
N GLY A 111 -12.39 11.16 -3.19
CA GLY A 111 -12.79 9.76 -3.35
C GLY A 111 -13.78 9.32 -2.28
N THR A 112 -14.23 8.07 -2.37
CA THR A 112 -15.12 7.44 -1.40
C THR A 112 -14.38 7.20 -0.07
N ILE A 113 -15.02 7.59 1.04
CA ILE A 113 -14.62 7.19 2.39
C ILE A 113 -15.77 6.42 3.01
N VAL A 114 -15.47 5.25 3.56
CA VAL A 114 -16.41 4.39 4.30
C VAL A 114 -16.05 4.45 5.77
N ASP A 115 -17.04 4.59 6.64
CA ASP A 115 -16.78 4.53 8.09
C ASP A 115 -16.25 3.15 8.49
N LEU A 116 -14.99 3.12 8.97
CA LEU A 116 -14.34 1.90 9.44
C LEU A 116 -15.12 1.23 10.58
N ASN A 117 -15.82 1.99 11.41
CA ASN A 117 -16.63 1.45 12.50
C ASN A 117 -17.81 0.60 11.99
N SER A 118 -18.25 0.83 10.76
CA SER A 118 -19.28 0.01 10.09
C SER A 118 -18.76 -1.35 9.60
N LYS A 119 -17.45 -1.58 9.65
CA LYS A 119 -16.74 -2.78 9.17
C LYS A 119 -16.11 -3.53 10.35
N SER A 120 -16.92 -4.24 11.10
CA SER A 120 -16.54 -4.79 12.42
C SER A 120 -15.32 -5.72 12.36
N THR A 121 -15.25 -6.60 11.37
CA THR A 121 -14.13 -7.53 11.22
C THR A 121 -12.86 -6.81 10.77
N LEU A 122 -12.96 -5.92 9.78
CA LEU A 122 -11.82 -5.11 9.32
C LEU A 122 -11.28 -4.24 10.46
N ASN A 123 -12.15 -3.54 11.20
CA ASN A 123 -11.76 -2.69 12.33
C ASN A 123 -11.08 -3.50 13.44
N SER A 124 -11.57 -4.70 13.74
CA SER A 124 -10.95 -5.60 14.71
C SER A 124 -9.54 -6.02 14.29
N GLU A 125 -9.34 -6.35 13.00
CA GLU A 125 -8.02 -6.72 12.48
C GLU A 125 -7.04 -5.53 12.48
N VAL A 126 -7.49 -4.34 12.13
CA VAL A 126 -6.68 -3.10 12.23
C VAL A 126 -6.25 -2.87 13.68
N SER A 127 -7.15 -3.03 14.63
CA SER A 127 -6.87 -2.87 16.05
C SER A 127 -5.89 -3.93 16.57
N ARG A 128 -6.08 -5.19 16.16
CA ARG A 128 -5.18 -6.30 16.50
C ARG A 128 -3.78 -6.06 15.95
N LEU A 129 -3.67 -5.65 14.70
CA LEU A 129 -2.39 -5.35 14.06
C LEU A 129 -1.66 -4.18 14.76
N ARG A 130 -2.37 -3.08 15.02
CA ARG A 130 -1.83 -1.95 15.78
C ARG A 130 -1.29 -2.37 17.16
N THR A 131 -2.05 -3.15 17.90
CA THR A 131 -1.65 -3.63 19.25
C THR A 131 -0.40 -4.51 19.15
N THR A 132 -0.38 -5.47 18.21
CA THR A 132 0.77 -6.37 18.04
C THR A 132 2.04 -5.62 17.67
N LEU A 133 1.94 -4.66 16.75
CA LEU A 133 3.09 -3.85 16.34
C LEU A 133 3.57 -2.93 17.45
N GLN A 134 2.64 -2.34 18.23
CA GLN A 134 3.00 -1.53 19.40
C GLN A 134 3.74 -2.36 20.46
N THR A 135 3.25 -3.56 20.75
CA THR A 135 3.93 -4.49 21.68
C THR A 135 5.34 -4.82 21.19
N ALA A 136 5.50 -5.15 19.90
CA ALA A 136 6.79 -5.47 19.33
C ALA A 136 7.77 -4.28 19.36
N LEU A 137 7.30 -3.05 19.17
CA LEU A 137 8.13 -1.84 19.31
C LEU A 137 8.60 -1.65 20.75
N VAL A 138 7.70 -1.74 21.72
CA VAL A 138 8.05 -1.62 23.15
C VAL A 138 9.04 -2.69 23.59
N GLU A 139 8.79 -3.96 23.23
CA GLU A 139 9.73 -5.06 23.49
C GLU A 139 11.08 -4.86 22.78
N GLY A 140 11.08 -4.14 21.67
CA GLY A 140 12.26 -3.73 20.93
C GLY A 140 13.01 -2.55 21.53
N GLY A 141 12.48 -1.94 22.61
CA GLY A 141 13.06 -0.77 23.25
C GLY A 141 12.76 0.55 22.51
N SER A 142 11.68 0.61 21.73
CA SER A 142 11.26 1.83 21.04
C SER A 142 10.06 2.46 21.76
N ASP A 143 10.12 3.78 21.95
CA ASP A 143 9.02 4.58 22.51
C ASP A 143 8.06 5.09 21.41
N SER A 144 8.30 4.71 20.15
CA SER A 144 7.46 5.12 19.02
C SER A 144 6.05 4.55 19.13
N LYS A 145 5.07 5.33 18.70
CA LYS A 145 3.66 4.91 18.67
C LYS A 145 3.27 4.38 17.29
N VAL A 146 2.46 3.34 17.28
CA VAL A 146 1.82 2.83 16.06
C VAL A 146 0.43 3.47 15.93
N GLU A 147 0.25 4.30 14.91
CA GLU A 147 -1.03 4.90 14.58
C GLU A 147 -1.46 4.43 13.18
N ILE A 148 -2.69 3.91 13.09
CA ILE A 148 -3.32 3.50 11.83
C ILE A 148 -4.63 4.26 11.75
N ASN A 149 -4.62 5.40 11.07
CA ASN A 149 -5.75 6.32 11.01
C ASN A 149 -6.59 6.14 9.74
N VAL A 150 -5.98 5.60 8.68
CA VAL A 150 -6.62 5.38 7.39
C VAL A 150 -6.24 4.00 6.87
N VAL A 151 -7.23 3.26 6.39
CA VAL A 151 -7.02 2.02 5.67
C VAL A 151 -7.43 2.24 4.22
N GLU A 152 -6.50 2.10 3.28
CA GLU A 152 -6.80 2.14 1.86
C GLU A 152 -7.08 0.73 1.36
N GLY A 153 -8.30 0.49 0.86
CA GLY A 153 -8.64 -0.71 0.13
C GLY A 153 -8.22 -0.57 -1.33
N ASN A 154 -7.49 -1.55 -1.85
CA ASN A 154 -7.09 -1.66 -3.25
C ASN A 154 -7.66 -2.95 -3.83
N ARG A 155 -8.56 -2.83 -4.81
CA ARG A 155 -9.23 -3.97 -5.41
C ARG A 155 -8.72 -4.21 -6.84
N TYR A 156 -8.04 -5.34 -7.03
CA TYR A 156 -7.64 -5.86 -8.33
C TYR A 156 -8.71 -6.87 -8.79
N TYR A 157 -9.61 -6.44 -9.64
CA TYR A 157 -10.83 -7.19 -10.00
C TYR A 157 -10.67 -8.11 -11.22
N ASP A 158 -9.59 -7.96 -11.96
CA ASP A 158 -9.28 -8.76 -13.14
C ASP A 158 -7.77 -8.91 -13.30
N LEU A 159 -7.27 -10.13 -13.10
CA LEU A 159 -5.84 -10.44 -13.13
C LEU A 159 -5.16 -10.12 -14.48
N LYS A 160 -5.93 -10.05 -15.57
CA LYS A 160 -5.38 -9.75 -16.91
C LYS A 160 -5.37 -8.26 -17.24
N LYS A 161 -6.19 -7.46 -16.56
CA LYS A 161 -6.42 -6.05 -16.89
C LYS A 161 -5.94 -5.09 -15.82
N THR A 162 -5.86 -5.57 -14.59
CA THR A 162 -5.48 -4.73 -13.44
C THR A 162 -4.07 -5.05 -12.99
N GLY A 163 -3.37 -4.08 -12.45
CA GLY A 163 -2.01 -4.17 -11.95
C GLY A 163 -1.39 -2.79 -11.93
N ILE A 164 -0.37 -2.62 -11.12
CA ILE A 164 0.35 -1.35 -11.00
C ILE A 164 1.82 -1.59 -11.34
N GLY A 165 2.40 -0.71 -12.14
CA GLY A 165 3.83 -0.74 -12.47
C GLY A 165 4.71 -0.34 -11.29
N PHE A 166 6.02 -0.44 -11.45
CA PHE A 166 6.97 0.05 -10.45
C PHE A 166 6.74 1.51 -10.13
N HIS A 167 6.66 1.82 -8.85
CA HIS A 167 6.48 3.16 -8.31
C HIS A 167 6.99 3.20 -6.87
N GLY A 168 7.18 4.39 -6.34
CA GLY A 168 7.38 4.64 -4.92
C GLY A 168 6.27 5.52 -4.38
N ASP A 169 5.87 5.27 -3.14
CA ASP A 169 4.87 6.07 -2.42
C ASP A 169 5.56 7.20 -1.66
N THR A 170 5.79 8.32 -2.34
CA THR A 170 6.59 9.44 -1.81
C THR A 170 5.96 10.17 -0.62
N GLU A 171 4.69 9.93 -0.34
CA GLU A 171 3.95 10.46 0.81
C GLU A 171 3.85 9.48 1.99
N ARG A 172 4.47 8.30 1.89
CA ARG A 172 4.40 7.25 2.92
C ARG A 172 5.77 6.85 3.39
N VAL A 173 5.93 6.74 4.71
CA VAL A 173 7.18 6.28 5.35
C VAL A 173 7.15 4.77 5.60
N VAL A 174 6.00 4.24 5.97
CA VAL A 174 5.77 2.81 6.21
C VAL A 174 4.46 2.40 5.55
N VAL A 175 4.46 1.28 4.87
CA VAL A 175 3.24 0.67 4.33
C VAL A 175 3.01 -0.66 5.02
N ILE A 176 1.80 -0.82 5.57
CA ILE A 176 1.32 -2.07 6.16
C ILE A 176 0.17 -2.55 5.27
N CYS A 177 0.24 -3.77 4.78
CA CYS A 177 -0.78 -4.31 3.91
C CYS A 177 -1.22 -5.71 4.36
N LEU A 178 -2.53 -5.92 4.48
CA LEU A 178 -3.15 -7.23 4.63
C LEU A 178 -3.65 -7.69 3.26
N THR A 179 -3.22 -8.87 2.83
CA THR A 179 -3.66 -9.49 1.58
C THR A 179 -4.97 -10.25 1.80
N ILE A 180 -5.98 -9.96 0.99
CA ILE A 180 -7.31 -10.59 1.07
C ILE A 180 -7.71 -11.12 -0.30
N GLY A 181 -8.11 -12.38 -0.32
CA GLY A 181 -8.63 -13.07 -1.51
C GLY A 181 -7.55 -13.69 -2.38
N GLY A 182 -7.95 -14.67 -3.16
CA GLY A 182 -7.30 -15.28 -4.30
C GLY A 182 -5.80 -15.54 -4.19
N GLY A 183 -5.38 -16.44 -3.33
CA GLY A 183 -3.98 -16.81 -3.12
C GLY A 183 -3.19 -16.97 -4.43
N GLY A 184 -2.06 -16.28 -4.54
CA GLY A 184 -1.07 -16.44 -5.59
C GLY A 184 -1.32 -15.68 -6.89
N GLY A 185 -2.32 -14.80 -6.95
CA GLY A 185 -2.67 -14.09 -8.19
C GLY A 185 -1.72 -12.98 -8.59
N TYR A 186 -1.26 -12.17 -7.64
CA TYR A 186 -0.35 -11.06 -7.88
C TYR A 186 0.87 -11.14 -6.97
N PRO A 187 2.07 -11.41 -7.49
CA PRO A 187 3.28 -11.23 -6.71
C PRO A 187 3.54 -9.74 -6.48
N MET A 188 4.02 -9.42 -5.30
CA MET A 188 4.62 -8.11 -5.04
C MET A 188 6.04 -8.14 -5.55
N ARG A 189 6.34 -7.33 -6.57
CA ARG A 189 7.67 -7.29 -7.17
C ARG A 189 8.46 -6.11 -6.64
N PHE A 190 9.70 -6.35 -6.20
CA PHE A 190 10.65 -5.33 -5.79
C PHE A 190 11.80 -5.26 -6.78
N GLN A 191 12.23 -4.05 -7.08
CA GLN A 191 13.34 -3.74 -7.97
C GLN A 191 13.99 -2.44 -7.51
N TRP A 192 15.32 -2.43 -7.48
CA TRP A 192 16.06 -1.20 -7.26
C TRP A 192 16.14 -0.34 -8.53
N PHE A 193 16.11 0.96 -8.34
CA PHE A 193 16.25 1.96 -9.39
C PHE A 193 17.30 3.01 -9.03
N LYS A 194 17.96 3.55 -10.05
CA LYS A 194 18.85 4.70 -10.01
C LYS A 194 18.66 5.49 -11.28
N ASP A 195 18.51 6.81 -11.18
CA ASP A 195 18.28 7.71 -12.33
C ASP A 195 17.10 7.28 -13.22
N GLY A 196 16.12 6.60 -12.61
CA GLY A 196 14.93 6.07 -13.29
C GLY A 196 15.16 4.76 -14.06
N MET A 197 16.34 4.16 -13.93
CA MET A 197 16.69 2.87 -14.55
C MET A 197 16.74 1.75 -13.50
N PRO A 198 16.26 0.54 -13.83
CA PRO A 198 16.37 -0.61 -12.94
C PRO A 198 17.83 -1.03 -12.74
N ILE A 199 18.17 -1.46 -11.52
CA ILE A 199 19.50 -1.93 -11.15
C ILE A 199 19.37 -3.31 -10.50
N GLY A 200 20.27 -4.22 -10.90
CA GLY A 200 20.29 -5.59 -10.37
C GLY A 200 19.06 -6.39 -10.73
N ASN A 201 18.82 -7.45 -10.00
CA ASN A 201 17.70 -8.35 -10.24
C ASN A 201 16.46 -7.92 -9.44
N SER A 202 15.28 -8.13 -10.00
CA SER A 202 14.03 -8.05 -9.26
C SER A 202 13.77 -9.31 -8.44
N ILE A 203 12.93 -9.18 -7.40
CA ILE A 203 12.43 -10.32 -6.65
C ILE A 203 10.91 -10.26 -6.56
N ASP A 204 10.26 -11.40 -6.73
CA ASP A 204 8.83 -11.57 -6.54
C ASP A 204 8.56 -12.15 -5.16
N LEU A 205 7.83 -11.41 -4.34
CA LEU A 205 7.31 -11.88 -3.08
C LEU A 205 5.91 -12.47 -3.33
N ALA A 206 5.79 -13.80 -3.22
CA ALA A 206 4.48 -14.45 -3.23
C ALA A 206 3.74 -14.11 -1.93
N LEU A 207 2.53 -13.59 -2.08
CA LEU A 207 1.63 -13.26 -0.97
C LEU A 207 0.39 -14.15 -1.04
N ASN A 208 0.03 -14.73 0.10
CA ASN A 208 -1.15 -15.57 0.25
C ASN A 208 -2.28 -14.78 0.94
N ASP A 209 -3.49 -15.33 0.84
CA ASP A 209 -4.63 -14.85 1.61
C ASP A 209 -4.32 -14.87 3.10
N GLY A 210 -4.54 -13.75 3.78
CA GLY A 210 -4.23 -13.59 5.20
C GLY A 210 -2.80 -13.20 5.56
N ASP A 211 -1.89 -13.08 4.58
CA ASP A 211 -0.54 -12.56 4.85
C ASP A 211 -0.58 -11.04 5.08
N VAL A 212 0.24 -10.59 6.03
CA VAL A 212 0.55 -9.16 6.21
C VAL A 212 2.00 -8.92 5.83
N TYR A 213 2.25 -7.87 5.07
CA TYR A 213 3.61 -7.37 4.87
C TYR A 213 3.74 -5.92 5.30
N ILE A 214 4.93 -5.56 5.76
CA ILE A 214 5.29 -4.25 6.26
C ILE A 214 6.55 -3.81 5.56
N MET A 215 6.48 -2.71 4.82
CA MET A 215 7.60 -2.15 4.08
C MET A 215 8.25 -1.01 4.87
N SER A 216 9.57 -1.03 4.97
CA SER A 216 10.35 0.10 5.48
C SER A 216 10.33 1.26 4.49
N GLU A 217 10.65 2.46 4.94
CA GLU A 217 10.68 3.68 4.14
C GLU A 217 11.40 3.48 2.80
N LYS A 218 12.57 2.87 2.82
CA LYS A 218 13.36 2.61 1.62
C LYS A 218 12.69 1.59 0.68
N SER A 219 12.05 0.57 1.21
CA SER A 219 11.33 -0.42 0.39
C SER A 219 9.98 0.09 -0.14
N VAL A 220 9.42 1.13 0.47
CA VAL A 220 8.25 1.87 -0.05
C VAL A 220 8.65 2.78 -1.22
N GLY A 221 9.93 3.15 -1.33
CA GLY A 221 10.40 4.09 -2.34
C GLY A 221 9.96 5.54 -2.04
N ALA A 222 10.02 5.96 -0.76
CA ALA A 222 9.66 7.31 -0.34
C ALA A 222 10.46 8.39 -1.09
N ASP A 223 11.65 8.07 -1.52
CA ASP A 223 12.54 8.94 -2.31
C ASP A 223 12.45 8.73 -3.84
N TRP A 224 11.41 8.05 -4.34
CA TRP A 224 11.21 7.74 -5.77
C TRP A 224 11.35 8.94 -6.71
N LYS A 225 10.96 10.13 -6.26
CA LYS A 225 11.11 11.36 -7.05
C LYS A 225 12.54 11.89 -7.09
N LEU A 226 13.40 11.46 -6.16
CA LEU A 226 14.80 11.86 -6.08
C LEU A 226 15.67 10.91 -6.92
N ARG A 227 15.56 11.00 -8.23
CA ARG A 227 16.17 10.06 -9.19
C ARG A 227 17.66 9.83 -8.98
N SER A 228 18.39 10.81 -8.43
CA SER A 228 19.82 10.69 -8.11
C SER A 228 20.11 9.76 -6.94
N LYS A 229 19.10 9.36 -6.16
CA LYS A 229 19.22 8.39 -5.08
C LYS A 229 18.86 6.98 -5.57
N TYR A 230 19.39 5.98 -4.85
CA TYR A 230 18.91 4.61 -4.99
C TYR A 230 17.54 4.48 -4.31
N THR A 231 16.56 3.95 -4.99
CA THR A 231 15.18 3.83 -4.51
C THR A 231 14.57 2.49 -4.90
#